data_a137c1570452414777edda164121ac09
#
_entry.id   a137c1570452414777edda164121ac09
#
_cell.length_a   1.000
_cell.length_b   1.000
_cell.length_c   1.000
_cell.angle_alpha   90.00
_cell.angle_beta   90.00
_cell.angle_gamma   90.00
#
_symmetry.space_group_name_H-M   'P 1'
#
loop_
_entity.id
_entity.type
_entity.pdbx_description
1 polymer ?
#
loop_
_entity_poly.entity_id
_entity_poly.type
_entity_poly.pdbx_seq_one_letter_code
_entity_poly.pdbx_strand_id
1 'polypeptide(L)'
;MSKEKGTRVVIVGGGISGFSCALELKGLKARCTILEKEKTVGGRARSYTESGYVFDQGLHFFVGGFKSLIPILERSGVRMTTVGEGAVWLKGGERHIIRKSAVELAKFGLLPVPDRARLGMLVQNNIKRSEEEFKELDSMTFSDYAEDRNIPEDIQQDFYAPLIKTVTFMQPDEVSAGQYLYSEHLRFAYEDGFSAMYPERGGLGSVAYTLMLQARNFGVEPQVNCAVNQVIIEDGKVVGVDYEQDGESKHLDTDAVVLTTPIDLLPHFVKKSDLPKEFLEKIAYFEYAPSTVAYFGLKSRVLDFNVGAFVPERKINIVAEAKRVSGVLAPIGESLLTVTGIDKELLKMSDEEATDEILEELEILIPGVKEKVTWKKSWKIWKSVLKQPPGIMDMRLNTNRTGVEGLYVAGAYANCGMYYASMEAASRSGIACAGEMIHDLK
;
A
#
# COMPACT_ATOMS: atom_id res chain seq x y z
N MET A 1 8.41 47.34 -8.34
CA MET A 1 8.92 45.98 -8.41
C MET A 1 7.73 45.05 -8.23
N SER A 2 7.21 44.46 -9.31
CA SER A 2 6.19 43.41 -9.24
C SER A 2 6.85 42.23 -8.55
N LYS A 3 6.31 41.81 -7.38
CA LYS A 3 6.66 40.52 -6.80
C LYS A 3 6.30 39.48 -7.87
N GLU A 4 7.27 38.79 -8.44
CA GLU A 4 6.99 37.58 -9.21
C GLU A 4 6.12 36.70 -8.31
N LYS A 5 4.85 36.60 -8.65
CA LYS A 5 3.93 35.65 -7.98
C LYS A 5 4.42 34.27 -8.36
N GLY A 6 5.16 33.61 -7.45
CA GLY A 6 5.54 32.21 -7.66
C GLY A 6 4.30 31.36 -7.90
N THR A 7 4.42 30.34 -8.72
CA THR A 7 3.37 29.35 -9.02
C THR A 7 2.73 28.80 -7.73
N ARG A 8 1.40 28.78 -7.68
CA ARG A 8 0.65 28.23 -6.54
C ARG A 8 0.22 26.82 -6.89
N VAL A 9 0.51 25.88 -6.01
CA VAL A 9 0.19 24.47 -6.17
C VAL A 9 -0.62 23.98 -4.98
N VAL A 10 -1.72 23.33 -5.24
CA VAL A 10 -2.50 22.61 -4.22
C VAL A 10 -2.38 21.11 -4.45
N ILE A 11 -2.00 20.38 -3.41
CA ILE A 11 -1.99 18.92 -3.39
C ILE A 11 -3.15 18.45 -2.52
N VAL A 12 -4.06 17.67 -3.10
CA VAL A 12 -5.22 17.11 -2.41
C VAL A 12 -4.87 15.72 -1.89
N GLY A 13 -4.72 15.61 -0.57
CA GLY A 13 -4.35 14.40 0.14
C GLY A 13 -2.93 14.42 0.71
N GLY A 14 -2.84 14.28 2.04
CA GLY A 14 -1.59 14.22 2.83
C GLY A 14 -1.05 12.79 3.00
N GLY A 15 -1.09 11.98 1.94
CA GLY A 15 -0.51 10.64 1.90
C GLY A 15 0.94 10.64 1.39
N ILE A 16 1.54 9.44 1.28
CA ILE A 16 2.92 9.25 0.79
C ILE A 16 3.11 9.90 -0.59
N SER A 17 2.18 9.70 -1.52
CA SER A 17 2.26 10.28 -2.87
C SER A 17 2.28 11.81 -2.82
N GLY A 18 1.39 12.42 -2.03
CA GLY A 18 1.30 13.89 -1.89
C GLY A 18 2.58 14.49 -1.30
N PHE A 19 3.11 13.89 -0.22
CA PHE A 19 4.38 14.36 0.36
C PHE A 19 5.57 14.12 -0.55
N SER A 20 5.64 13.00 -1.26
CA SER A 20 6.72 12.74 -2.22
C SER A 20 6.71 13.77 -3.35
N CYS A 21 5.53 14.13 -3.86
CA CYS A 21 5.38 15.21 -4.84
C CYS A 21 5.82 16.57 -4.26
N ALA A 22 5.31 16.93 -3.08
CA ALA A 22 5.63 18.22 -2.45
C ALA A 22 7.13 18.42 -2.20
N LEU A 23 7.82 17.35 -1.76
CA LEU A 23 9.26 17.40 -1.48
C LEU A 23 10.10 17.61 -2.76
N GLU A 24 9.66 17.10 -3.90
CA GLU A 24 10.37 17.28 -5.18
C GLU A 24 10.04 18.64 -5.84
N LEU A 25 8.89 19.25 -5.54
CA LEU A 25 8.52 20.59 -6.04
C LEU A 25 9.38 21.73 -5.46
N LYS A 26 10.27 21.47 -4.49
CA LYS A 26 11.22 22.45 -3.95
C LYS A 26 12.07 23.15 -5.03
N GLY A 27 12.27 22.49 -6.18
CA GLY A 27 12.98 23.07 -7.35
C GLY A 27 12.18 24.10 -8.15
N LEU A 28 10.87 24.11 -7.96
CA LEU A 28 9.96 25.07 -8.60
C LEU A 28 9.63 26.14 -7.55
N LYS A 29 10.12 27.31 -7.53
CA LYS A 29 9.81 28.38 -6.54
C LYS A 29 8.30 28.57 -6.28
N ALA A 30 7.59 27.45 -6.10
CA ALA A 30 6.15 27.33 -5.94
C ALA A 30 5.75 27.49 -4.47
N ARG A 31 4.60 28.11 -4.24
CA ARG A 31 3.89 28.03 -2.97
C ARG A 31 3.04 26.75 -3.00
N CYS A 32 3.39 25.76 -2.21
CA CYS A 32 2.69 24.47 -2.18
C CYS A 32 1.87 24.36 -0.90
N THR A 33 0.58 24.07 -1.03
CA THR A 33 -0.33 23.77 0.07
C THR A 33 -0.84 22.34 -0.08
N ILE A 34 -0.81 21.55 1.00
CA ILE A 34 -1.43 20.24 1.05
C ILE A 34 -2.73 20.35 1.84
N LEU A 35 -3.85 19.93 1.24
CA LEU A 35 -5.15 19.86 1.90
C LEU A 35 -5.48 18.39 2.21
N GLU A 36 -5.57 18.04 3.50
CA GLU A 36 -5.93 16.71 4.00
C GLU A 36 -7.26 16.78 4.74
N LYS A 37 -8.23 15.94 4.33
CA LYS A 37 -9.57 15.92 4.91
C LYS A 37 -9.62 15.42 6.36
N GLU A 38 -8.70 14.55 6.72
CA GLU A 38 -8.67 13.94 8.04
C GLU A 38 -7.93 14.82 9.06
N LYS A 39 -8.09 14.49 10.33
CA LYS A 39 -7.40 15.19 11.45
C LYS A 39 -5.89 14.96 11.45
N THR A 40 -5.42 13.92 10.77
CA THR A 40 -4.01 13.55 10.69
C THR A 40 -3.63 13.16 9.28
N VAL A 41 -2.39 13.44 8.89
CA VAL A 41 -1.82 13.03 7.60
C VAL A 41 -1.50 11.52 7.58
N GLY A 42 -1.20 10.99 6.39
CA GLY A 42 -0.71 9.62 6.22
C GLY A 42 -1.54 8.78 5.24
N GLY A 43 -2.77 9.15 4.98
CA GLY A 43 -3.66 8.36 4.14
C GLY A 43 -3.77 6.92 4.66
N ARG A 44 -3.49 5.92 3.81
CA ARG A 44 -3.48 4.50 4.20
C ARG A 44 -2.32 4.10 5.12
N ALA A 45 -1.26 4.89 5.21
CA ALA A 45 -0.13 4.70 6.14
C ALA A 45 -0.34 5.44 7.48
N ARG A 46 -1.59 5.73 7.86
CA ARG A 46 -1.94 6.37 9.12
C ARG A 46 -1.85 5.38 10.28
N SER A 47 -1.49 5.87 11.47
CA SER A 47 -1.58 5.12 12.72
C SER A 47 -2.58 5.76 13.67
N TYR A 48 -3.10 4.95 14.58
CA TYR A 48 -4.02 5.35 15.65
C TYR A 48 -3.43 4.98 17.00
N THR A 49 -3.90 5.66 18.04
CA THR A 49 -3.54 5.34 19.41
C THR A 49 -4.80 5.17 20.23
N GLU A 50 -4.95 4.01 20.89
CA GLU A 50 -6.08 3.71 21.77
C GLU A 50 -5.63 2.73 22.86
N SER A 51 -6.07 2.94 24.09
CA SER A 51 -5.76 2.07 25.24
C SER A 51 -4.28 1.77 25.45
N GLY A 52 -3.38 2.68 25.03
CA GLY A 52 -1.94 2.52 25.10
C GLY A 52 -1.31 1.72 23.94
N TYR A 53 -2.12 1.25 23.00
CA TYR A 53 -1.65 0.62 21.75
C TYR A 53 -1.53 1.64 20.63
N VAL A 54 -0.49 1.50 19.81
CA VAL A 54 -0.34 2.22 18.55
C VAL A 54 -0.46 1.20 17.41
N PHE A 55 -1.41 1.40 16.53
CA PHE A 55 -1.71 0.47 15.44
C PHE A 55 -1.97 1.22 14.14
N ASP A 56 -1.51 0.65 13.03
CA ASP A 56 -1.62 1.25 11.72
C ASP A 56 -3.02 1.03 11.14
N GLN A 57 -3.43 1.80 10.15
CA GLN A 57 -4.72 1.63 9.50
C GLN A 57 -4.88 0.24 8.86
N GLY A 58 -3.79 -0.38 8.45
CA GLY A 58 -3.71 -1.74 7.93
C GLY A 58 -2.33 -2.33 8.19
N LEU A 59 -2.16 -3.62 7.95
CA LEU A 59 -0.86 -4.28 8.09
C LEU A 59 0.02 -3.96 6.87
N HIS A 60 1.14 -3.29 7.09
CA HIS A 60 2.08 -2.91 6.06
C HIS A 60 3.52 -3.13 6.54
N PHE A 61 4.38 -3.52 5.60
CA PHE A 61 5.83 -3.55 5.79
C PHE A 61 6.49 -2.87 4.59
N PHE A 62 7.66 -2.30 4.84
CA PHE A 62 8.57 -1.91 3.77
C PHE A 62 9.40 -3.13 3.40
N VAL A 63 9.68 -3.30 2.14
CA VAL A 63 10.59 -4.35 1.65
C VAL A 63 11.81 -3.71 0.99
N GLY A 64 12.91 -4.43 0.95
CA GLY A 64 14.19 -3.93 0.42
C GLY A 64 14.14 -3.43 -1.03
N GLY A 65 13.13 -3.86 -1.81
CA GLY A 65 12.86 -3.34 -3.16
C GLY A 65 12.32 -1.89 -3.23
N PHE A 66 12.08 -1.22 -2.09
CA PHE A 66 11.60 0.17 -2.04
C PHE A 66 12.77 1.16 -2.20
N LYS A 67 13.23 1.32 -3.43
CA LYS A 67 14.45 2.08 -3.77
C LYS A 67 14.27 3.60 -3.81
N SER A 68 13.03 4.10 -3.88
CA SER A 68 12.72 5.54 -3.86
C SER A 68 12.26 6.00 -2.47
N LEU A 69 11.34 5.27 -1.86
CA LEU A 69 10.74 5.69 -0.59
C LEU A 69 11.71 5.56 0.59
N ILE A 70 12.40 4.43 0.75
CA ILE A 70 13.32 4.22 1.88
C ILE A 70 14.39 5.30 1.96
N PRO A 71 15.12 5.66 0.88
CA PRO A 71 16.10 6.75 0.93
C PRO A 71 15.50 8.11 1.31
N ILE A 72 14.25 8.39 0.93
CA ILE A 72 13.57 9.62 1.35
C ILE A 72 13.36 9.60 2.87
N LEU A 73 12.90 8.48 3.42
CA LEU A 73 12.63 8.33 4.84
C LEU A 73 13.90 8.44 5.68
N GLU A 74 14.97 7.78 5.26
CA GLU A 74 16.28 7.81 5.93
C GLU A 74 16.85 9.22 5.95
N ARG A 75 16.85 9.92 4.81
CA ARG A 75 17.28 11.34 4.74
C ARG A 75 16.41 12.27 5.59
N SER A 76 15.17 11.88 5.81
CA SER A 76 14.23 12.60 6.66
C SER A 76 14.36 12.25 8.14
N GLY A 77 15.28 11.36 8.52
CA GLY A 77 15.57 10.97 9.89
C GLY A 77 14.68 9.83 10.43
N VAL A 78 13.89 9.18 9.56
CA VAL A 78 13.18 7.94 9.93
C VAL A 78 14.18 6.80 9.97
N ARG A 79 14.35 6.21 11.15
CA ARG A 79 15.12 4.98 11.29
C ARG A 79 14.24 3.79 11.00
N MET A 80 14.70 2.94 10.10
CA MET A 80 14.04 1.69 9.74
C MET A 80 14.76 0.53 10.43
N THR A 81 14.03 -0.41 10.96
CA THR A 81 14.58 -1.66 11.51
C THR A 81 14.13 -2.85 10.69
N THR A 82 15.02 -3.78 10.43
CA THR A 82 14.67 -5.07 9.82
C THR A 82 13.93 -5.91 10.85
N VAL A 83 12.72 -6.34 10.47
CA VAL A 83 11.83 -7.10 11.35
C VAL A 83 11.82 -8.59 11.04
N GLY A 84 12.39 -8.99 9.91
CA GLY A 84 12.56 -10.40 9.55
C GLY A 84 13.31 -10.57 8.24
N GLU A 85 14.04 -11.69 8.16
CA GLU A 85 14.82 -12.11 7.00
C GLU A 85 14.20 -13.38 6.40
N GLY A 86 12.98 -13.27 5.89
CA GLY A 86 12.29 -14.40 5.30
C GLY A 86 10.79 -14.23 5.32
N ALA A 87 10.11 -15.20 4.75
CA ALA A 87 8.66 -15.31 4.78
C ALA A 87 8.25 -16.51 5.63
N VAL A 88 7.19 -16.38 6.39
CA VAL A 88 6.67 -17.42 7.29
C VAL A 88 5.28 -17.82 6.83
N TRP A 89 5.00 -19.12 6.82
CA TRP A 89 3.67 -19.69 6.68
C TRP A 89 3.27 -20.33 8.00
N LEU A 90 2.01 -20.14 8.39
CA LEU A 90 1.43 -20.74 9.58
C LEU A 90 0.24 -21.61 9.16
N LYS A 91 0.37 -22.93 9.28
CA LYS A 91 -0.66 -23.92 8.93
C LYS A 91 -0.74 -24.98 10.02
N GLY A 92 -1.95 -25.24 10.56
CA GLY A 92 -2.16 -26.26 11.57
C GLY A 92 -1.35 -26.05 12.88
N GLY A 93 -1.03 -24.80 13.22
CA GLY A 93 -0.18 -24.48 14.38
C GLY A 93 1.32 -24.63 14.14
N GLU A 94 1.71 -25.16 12.99
CA GLU A 94 3.12 -25.31 12.61
C GLU A 94 3.57 -24.12 11.75
N ARG A 95 4.84 -23.73 11.91
CA ARG A 95 5.47 -22.67 11.11
C ARG A 95 6.43 -23.25 10.10
N HIS A 96 6.36 -22.73 8.89
CA HIS A 96 7.28 -23.04 7.80
C HIS A 96 7.94 -21.74 7.33
N ILE A 97 9.27 -21.72 7.28
CA ILE A 97 10.04 -20.49 6.98
C ILE A 97 10.80 -20.69 5.68
N ILE A 98 10.66 -19.71 4.79
CA ILE A 98 11.51 -19.58 3.60
C ILE A 98 12.42 -18.37 3.79
N ARG A 99 13.73 -18.60 3.73
CA ARG A 99 14.72 -17.54 3.54
C ARG A 99 15.10 -17.46 2.06
N LYS A 100 15.63 -16.33 1.64
CA LYS A 100 16.00 -16.10 0.25
C LYS A 100 17.16 -17.00 -0.19
N SER A 101 16.87 -18.21 -0.61
CA SER A 101 17.78 -19.03 -1.41
C SER A 101 17.05 -20.21 -2.03
N ALA A 102 17.56 -20.71 -3.18
CA ALA A 102 17.04 -21.94 -3.76
C ALA A 102 17.13 -23.14 -2.81
N VAL A 103 18.17 -23.15 -1.94
CA VAL A 103 18.33 -24.18 -0.90
C VAL A 103 17.23 -24.12 0.15
N GLU A 104 16.77 -22.93 0.52
CA GLU A 104 15.68 -22.75 1.48
C GLU A 104 14.32 -23.12 0.86
N LEU A 105 14.11 -22.85 -0.41
CA LEU A 105 12.91 -23.34 -1.14
C LEU A 105 12.89 -24.89 -1.14
N ALA A 106 14.04 -25.54 -1.32
CA ALA A 106 14.12 -27.00 -1.23
C ALA A 106 13.84 -27.58 0.18
N LYS A 107 13.92 -26.74 1.24
CA LYS A 107 13.60 -27.10 2.62
C LYS A 107 12.18 -26.73 3.05
N PHE A 108 11.39 -26.13 2.18
CA PHE A 108 10.04 -25.68 2.53
C PHE A 108 9.13 -26.87 2.86
N GLY A 109 9.03 -27.17 4.16
CA GLY A 109 8.42 -28.40 4.70
C GLY A 109 6.93 -28.51 4.47
N LEU A 110 6.26 -27.43 4.06
CA LEU A 110 4.84 -27.44 3.75
C LEU A 110 4.50 -28.23 2.47
N LEU A 111 5.47 -28.32 1.54
CA LEU A 111 5.29 -29.00 0.24
C LEU A 111 5.94 -30.39 0.23
N PRO A 112 5.39 -31.37 -0.53
CA PRO A 112 6.07 -32.62 -0.87
C PRO A 112 7.44 -32.38 -1.55
N VAL A 113 8.37 -33.31 -1.38
CA VAL A 113 9.76 -33.16 -1.89
C VAL A 113 9.82 -32.86 -3.41
N PRO A 114 9.04 -33.55 -4.29
CA PRO A 114 9.04 -33.24 -5.73
C PRO A 114 8.59 -31.80 -6.01
N ASP A 115 7.61 -31.30 -5.28
CA ASP A 115 7.02 -29.98 -5.48
C ASP A 115 7.94 -28.86 -5.01
N ARG A 116 8.78 -29.10 -4.00
CA ARG A 116 9.85 -28.16 -3.61
C ARG A 116 10.84 -27.90 -4.75
N ALA A 117 11.25 -28.94 -5.46
CA ALA A 117 12.13 -28.80 -6.61
C ALA A 117 11.43 -28.06 -7.77
N ARG A 118 10.15 -28.38 -8.00
CA ARG A 118 9.32 -27.70 -9.00
C ARG A 118 9.16 -26.21 -8.67
N LEU A 119 8.84 -25.86 -7.41
CA LEU A 119 8.76 -24.48 -6.94
C LEU A 119 10.07 -23.73 -7.16
N GLY A 120 11.21 -24.36 -6.82
CA GLY A 120 12.52 -23.77 -7.08
C GLY A 120 12.76 -23.40 -8.53
N MET A 121 12.36 -24.28 -9.48
CA MET A 121 12.46 -24.01 -10.91
C MET A 121 11.52 -22.88 -11.35
N LEU A 122 10.29 -22.84 -10.86
CA LEU A 122 9.32 -21.78 -11.18
C LEU A 122 9.84 -20.41 -10.75
N VAL A 123 10.32 -20.29 -9.52
CA VAL A 123 10.89 -19.05 -8.99
C VAL A 123 12.15 -18.64 -9.75
N GLN A 124 13.05 -19.58 -10.07
CA GLN A 124 14.27 -19.28 -10.84
C GLN A 124 13.95 -18.81 -12.26
N ASN A 125 12.95 -19.39 -12.91
CA ASN A 125 12.48 -18.93 -14.23
C ASN A 125 11.87 -17.52 -14.10
N ASN A 126 11.10 -17.27 -13.05
CA ASN A 126 10.48 -15.97 -12.83
C ASN A 126 11.50 -14.84 -12.57
N ILE A 127 12.60 -15.13 -11.86
CA ILE A 127 13.70 -14.17 -11.63
C ILE A 127 14.35 -13.71 -12.95
N LYS A 128 14.36 -14.56 -13.98
CA LYS A 128 15.01 -14.29 -15.25
C LYS A 128 14.10 -13.59 -16.27
N ARG A 129 12.80 -13.42 -15.97
CA ARG A 129 11.86 -12.80 -16.90
C ARG A 129 12.19 -11.35 -17.18
N SER A 130 11.99 -10.96 -18.43
CA SER A 130 12.01 -9.57 -18.86
C SER A 130 10.70 -8.85 -18.53
N GLU A 131 10.71 -7.54 -18.64
CA GLU A 131 9.52 -6.72 -18.45
C GLU A 131 8.43 -7.03 -19.50
N GLU A 132 8.83 -7.31 -20.74
CA GLU A 132 7.95 -7.71 -21.84
C GLU A 132 7.22 -9.02 -21.53
N GLU A 133 7.93 -10.01 -21.00
CA GLU A 133 7.33 -11.30 -20.63
C GLU A 133 6.28 -11.16 -19.52
N PHE A 134 6.45 -10.21 -18.59
CA PHE A 134 5.40 -9.90 -17.59
C PHE A 134 4.18 -9.25 -18.24
N LYS A 135 4.37 -8.38 -19.23
CA LYS A 135 3.26 -7.76 -19.98
C LYS A 135 2.47 -8.79 -20.79
N GLU A 136 3.15 -9.74 -21.43
CA GLU A 136 2.47 -10.83 -22.15
C GLU A 136 1.58 -11.67 -21.23
N LEU A 137 2.02 -11.90 -19.99
CA LEU A 137 1.27 -12.63 -18.97
C LEU A 137 0.17 -11.80 -18.30
N ASP A 138 0.10 -10.50 -18.56
CA ASP A 138 -0.92 -9.64 -17.94
C ASP A 138 -2.33 -9.91 -18.44
N SER A 139 -2.47 -10.53 -19.62
CA SER A 139 -3.79 -10.83 -20.22
C SER A 139 -4.52 -12.02 -19.59
N MET A 140 -3.86 -12.82 -18.76
CA MET A 140 -4.43 -14.01 -18.12
C MET A 140 -4.41 -13.90 -16.59
N THR A 141 -5.28 -14.68 -15.93
CA THR A 141 -5.26 -14.81 -14.48
C THR A 141 -4.07 -15.68 -14.02
N PHE A 142 -3.72 -15.58 -12.72
CA PHE A 142 -2.72 -16.48 -12.16
C PHE A 142 -3.19 -17.95 -12.19
N SER A 143 -4.48 -18.22 -12.03
CA SER A 143 -5.05 -19.57 -12.13
C SER A 143 -4.87 -20.15 -13.54
N ASP A 144 -5.17 -19.37 -14.59
CA ASP A 144 -4.94 -19.80 -15.98
C ASP A 144 -3.45 -20.07 -16.26
N TYR A 145 -2.57 -19.19 -15.75
CA TYR A 145 -1.12 -19.41 -15.83
C TYR A 145 -0.67 -20.69 -15.12
N ALA A 146 -1.24 -20.98 -13.95
CA ALA A 146 -0.92 -22.16 -13.18
C ALA A 146 -1.37 -23.45 -13.90
N GLU A 147 -2.54 -23.43 -14.54
CA GLU A 147 -3.04 -24.52 -15.37
C GLU A 147 -2.15 -24.74 -16.59
N ASP A 148 -1.88 -23.69 -17.38
CA ASP A 148 -0.98 -23.73 -18.55
C ASP A 148 0.40 -24.32 -18.25
N ARG A 149 0.93 -24.04 -17.07
CA ARG A 149 2.24 -24.50 -16.62
C ARG A 149 2.19 -25.81 -15.86
N ASN A 150 1.02 -26.43 -15.72
CA ASN A 150 0.81 -27.63 -14.93
C ASN A 150 1.46 -27.52 -13.53
N ILE A 151 1.19 -26.38 -12.83
CA ILE A 151 1.70 -26.16 -11.48
C ILE A 151 0.93 -27.09 -10.53
N PRO A 152 1.60 -27.94 -9.72
CA PRO A 152 0.95 -28.81 -8.75
C PRO A 152 0.02 -28.06 -7.82
N GLU A 153 -1.11 -28.67 -7.47
CA GLU A 153 -2.14 -28.05 -6.64
C GLU A 153 -1.59 -27.65 -5.25
N ASP A 154 -0.75 -28.49 -4.64
CA ASP A 154 -0.10 -28.18 -3.36
C ASP A 154 0.73 -26.87 -3.44
N ILE A 155 1.43 -26.64 -4.56
CA ILE A 155 2.16 -25.38 -4.76
C ILE A 155 1.19 -24.21 -4.91
N GLN A 156 0.09 -24.40 -5.65
CA GLN A 156 -0.91 -23.35 -5.84
C GLN A 156 -1.56 -22.96 -4.51
N GLN A 157 -2.01 -23.91 -3.71
CA GLN A 157 -2.77 -23.67 -2.48
C GLN A 157 -1.89 -23.27 -1.30
N ASP A 158 -0.76 -23.93 -1.11
CA ASP A 158 0.08 -23.73 0.07
C ASP A 158 1.16 -22.67 -0.10
N PHE A 159 1.57 -22.36 -1.33
CA PHE A 159 2.58 -21.33 -1.57
C PHE A 159 2.01 -20.09 -2.25
N TYR A 160 1.41 -20.23 -3.46
CA TYR A 160 1.00 -19.06 -4.23
C TYR A 160 -0.25 -18.38 -3.70
N ALA A 161 -1.31 -19.10 -3.38
CA ALA A 161 -2.57 -18.50 -2.96
C ALA A 161 -2.44 -17.62 -1.70
N PRO A 162 -1.73 -18.02 -0.62
CA PRO A 162 -1.53 -17.16 0.54
C PRO A 162 -0.74 -15.88 0.22
N LEU A 163 0.27 -15.98 -0.64
CA LEU A 163 1.03 -14.82 -1.09
C LEU A 163 0.19 -13.87 -1.93
N ILE A 164 -0.50 -14.39 -2.94
CA ILE A 164 -1.39 -13.62 -3.81
C ILE A 164 -2.44 -12.88 -2.97
N LYS A 165 -3.17 -13.60 -2.14
CA LYS A 165 -4.21 -13.03 -1.25
C LYS A 165 -3.66 -11.92 -0.36
N THR A 166 -2.44 -12.07 0.14
CA THR A 166 -1.84 -11.11 1.06
C THR A 166 -1.30 -9.86 0.35
N VAL A 167 -0.74 -10.02 -0.85
CA VAL A 167 -0.06 -8.89 -1.50
C VAL A 167 -0.97 -8.13 -2.47
N THR A 168 -2.01 -8.76 -2.99
CA THR A 168 -2.93 -8.17 -3.97
C THR A 168 -4.34 -7.95 -3.42
N PHE A 169 -4.70 -8.62 -2.34
CA PHE A 169 -6.06 -8.70 -1.77
C PHE A 169 -7.10 -9.23 -2.80
N MET A 170 -6.64 -10.09 -3.69
CA MET A 170 -7.43 -10.76 -4.72
C MET A 170 -7.21 -12.27 -4.66
N GLN A 171 -8.12 -13.03 -5.27
CA GLN A 171 -7.96 -14.47 -5.43
C GLN A 171 -7.07 -14.76 -6.66
N PRO A 172 -6.47 -15.96 -6.74
CA PRO A 172 -5.63 -16.35 -7.89
C PRO A 172 -6.35 -16.30 -9.26
N ASP A 173 -7.66 -16.52 -9.27
CA ASP A 173 -8.52 -16.46 -10.47
C ASP A 173 -9.01 -15.04 -10.82
N GLU A 174 -8.66 -14.06 -10.01
CA GLU A 174 -9.01 -12.65 -10.22
C GLU A 174 -7.78 -11.79 -10.59
N VAL A 175 -6.57 -12.19 -10.17
CA VAL A 175 -5.36 -11.39 -10.32
C VAL A 175 -4.62 -11.69 -11.62
N SER A 176 -4.06 -10.67 -12.27
CA SER A 176 -3.16 -10.82 -13.41
C SER A 176 -1.93 -11.65 -13.04
N ALA A 177 -1.62 -12.67 -13.85
CA ALA A 177 -0.40 -13.45 -13.71
C ALA A 177 0.85 -12.56 -13.84
N GLY A 178 0.88 -11.68 -14.83
CA GLY A 178 1.99 -10.75 -15.06
C GLY A 178 2.26 -9.86 -13.86
N GLN A 179 1.22 -9.26 -13.28
CA GLN A 179 1.31 -8.42 -12.08
C GLN A 179 1.85 -9.17 -10.87
N TYR A 180 1.28 -10.33 -10.59
CA TYR A 180 1.72 -11.11 -9.44
C TYR A 180 3.15 -11.60 -9.60
N LEU A 181 3.49 -12.16 -10.76
CA LEU A 181 4.84 -12.66 -11.07
C LEU A 181 5.88 -11.52 -11.07
N TYR A 182 5.53 -10.32 -11.51
CA TYR A 182 6.38 -9.14 -11.35
C TYR A 182 6.62 -8.82 -9.87
N SER A 183 5.60 -8.91 -9.02
CA SER A 183 5.76 -8.69 -7.58
C SER A 183 6.61 -9.78 -6.91
N GLU A 184 6.52 -11.02 -7.38
CA GLU A 184 7.37 -12.13 -6.95
C GLU A 184 8.82 -11.91 -7.39
N HIS A 185 9.03 -11.49 -8.66
CA HIS A 185 10.35 -11.14 -9.18
C HIS A 185 11.04 -10.10 -8.27
N LEU A 186 10.34 -9.03 -7.87
CA LEU A 186 10.91 -8.01 -6.99
C LEU A 186 11.38 -8.58 -5.64
N ARG A 187 10.69 -9.61 -5.11
CA ARG A 187 11.08 -10.26 -3.85
C ARG A 187 12.28 -11.17 -3.99
N PHE A 188 12.35 -11.93 -5.06
CA PHE A 188 13.39 -12.95 -5.25
C PHE A 188 14.63 -12.43 -6.00
N ALA A 189 14.49 -11.44 -6.90
CA ALA A 189 15.60 -10.88 -7.67
C ALA A 189 16.49 -9.94 -6.83
N TYR A 190 15.90 -9.14 -5.93
CA TYR A 190 16.68 -8.23 -5.09
C TYR A 190 17.25 -8.94 -3.86
N GLU A 191 18.50 -8.61 -3.48
CA GLU A 191 19.22 -9.22 -2.37
C GLU A 191 18.45 -9.14 -1.04
N ASP A 192 17.79 -8.02 -0.80
CA ASP A 192 17.01 -7.71 0.39
C ASP A 192 15.48 -7.83 0.18
N GLY A 193 15.04 -8.46 -0.92
CA GLY A 193 13.63 -8.50 -1.32
C GLY A 193 12.69 -9.20 -0.32
N PHE A 194 13.21 -10.08 0.53
CA PHE A 194 12.49 -10.71 1.64
C PHE A 194 12.73 -10.03 2.99
N SER A 195 13.56 -9.01 3.05
CA SER A 195 13.78 -8.26 4.28
C SER A 195 12.59 -7.33 4.51
N ALA A 196 11.76 -7.68 5.47
CA ALA A 196 10.69 -6.80 5.91
C ALA A 196 11.27 -5.76 6.87
N MET A 197 10.97 -4.49 6.62
CA MET A 197 11.40 -3.37 7.45
C MET A 197 10.20 -2.60 7.97
N TYR A 198 10.38 -1.95 9.12
CA TYR A 198 9.36 -1.15 9.76
C TYR A 198 10.02 0.02 10.52
N PRO A 199 9.33 1.17 10.72
CA PRO A 199 9.88 2.27 11.50
C PRO A 199 10.19 1.84 12.94
N GLU A 200 11.35 2.26 13.48
CA GLU A 200 11.74 1.92 14.86
C GLU A 200 10.77 2.46 15.91
N ARG A 201 10.04 3.52 15.60
CA ARG A 201 9.13 4.18 16.54
C ARG A 201 7.85 4.66 15.87
N GLY A 202 6.74 4.58 16.57
CA GLY A 202 5.50 5.30 16.28
C GLY A 202 4.65 4.77 15.12
N GLY A 203 4.86 3.54 14.66
CA GLY A 203 4.10 2.96 13.56
C GLY A 203 4.33 3.69 12.21
N LEU A 204 3.54 3.34 11.20
CA LEU A 204 3.62 3.98 9.87
C LEU A 204 3.22 5.46 9.88
N GLY A 205 2.38 5.88 10.81
CA GLY A 205 2.00 7.29 10.98
C GLY A 205 3.21 8.18 11.25
N SER A 206 4.27 7.65 11.89
CA SER A 206 5.52 8.39 12.11
C SER A 206 6.22 8.73 10.81
N VAL A 207 6.10 7.88 9.79
CA VAL A 207 6.63 8.12 8.43
C VAL A 207 5.95 9.34 7.81
N ALA A 208 4.62 9.32 7.75
CA ALA A 208 3.86 10.42 7.18
C ALA A 208 4.08 11.74 7.94
N TYR A 209 4.15 11.66 9.28
CA TYR A 209 4.44 12.81 10.12
C TYR A 209 5.83 13.40 9.84
N THR A 210 6.84 12.55 9.68
CA THR A 210 8.20 12.98 9.35
C THR A 210 8.26 13.62 7.97
N LEU A 211 7.59 13.03 6.96
CA LEU A 211 7.49 13.63 5.63
C LEU A 211 6.79 15.00 5.69
N MET A 212 5.75 15.14 6.52
CA MET A 212 5.08 16.42 6.76
C MET A 212 6.04 17.47 7.35
N LEU A 213 6.83 17.10 8.37
CA LEU A 213 7.81 18.02 8.95
C LEU A 213 8.86 18.44 7.94
N GLN A 214 9.35 17.53 7.11
CA GLN A 214 10.29 17.86 6.04
C GLN A 214 9.67 18.79 4.99
N ALA A 215 8.43 18.53 4.59
CA ALA A 215 7.71 19.40 3.66
C ALA A 215 7.59 20.82 4.22
N ARG A 216 7.26 20.98 5.50
CA ARG A 216 7.23 22.30 6.18
C ARG A 216 8.58 23.02 6.14
N ASN A 217 9.69 22.30 6.32
CA ASN A 217 11.03 22.87 6.23
C ASN A 217 11.34 23.45 4.83
N PHE A 218 10.64 22.99 3.80
CA PHE A 218 10.74 23.51 2.43
C PHE A 218 9.63 24.50 2.06
N GLY A 219 8.88 25.00 3.05
CA GLY A 219 7.84 26.01 2.84
C GLY A 219 6.50 25.46 2.33
N VAL A 220 6.30 24.15 2.39
CA VAL A 220 4.99 23.54 2.13
C VAL A 220 4.08 23.74 3.35
N GLU A 221 2.82 24.06 3.13
CA GLU A 221 1.81 24.29 4.17
C GLU A 221 0.80 23.12 4.24
N PRO A 222 1.05 22.03 4.99
CA PRO A 222 0.08 20.98 5.20
C PRO A 222 -1.03 21.46 6.14
N GLN A 223 -2.25 21.39 5.68
CA GLN A 223 -3.47 21.70 6.43
C GLN A 223 -4.32 20.43 6.57
N VAL A 224 -4.77 20.16 7.78
CA VAL A 224 -5.67 19.03 8.11
C VAL A 224 -7.10 19.54 8.36
N ASN A 225 -8.07 18.63 8.46
CA ASN A 225 -9.50 18.94 8.49
C ASN A 225 -9.95 19.77 7.29
N CYS A 226 -9.29 19.62 6.14
CA CYS A 226 -9.56 20.36 4.91
C CYS A 226 -10.08 19.39 3.84
N ALA A 227 -11.39 19.28 3.71
CA ALA A 227 -12.03 18.43 2.72
C ALA A 227 -12.23 19.23 1.43
N VAL A 228 -11.46 18.93 0.38
CA VAL A 228 -11.68 19.53 -0.95
C VAL A 228 -12.97 18.97 -1.52
N ASN A 229 -13.85 19.88 -1.99
CA ASN A 229 -15.15 19.55 -2.58
C ASN A 229 -15.08 19.62 -4.10
N GLN A 230 -14.34 20.60 -4.64
CA GLN A 230 -14.27 20.82 -6.09
C GLN A 230 -12.95 21.45 -6.51
N VAL A 231 -12.43 21.02 -7.66
CA VAL A 231 -11.40 21.74 -8.43
C VAL A 231 -12.12 22.63 -9.43
N ILE A 232 -11.78 23.91 -9.41
CA ILE A 232 -12.40 24.90 -10.32
C ILE A 232 -11.56 24.97 -11.59
N ILE A 233 -12.25 24.73 -12.72
CA ILE A 233 -11.67 24.74 -14.06
C ILE A 233 -12.41 25.79 -14.89
N GLU A 234 -11.69 26.71 -15.49
CA GLU A 234 -12.17 27.72 -16.40
C GLU A 234 -11.36 27.67 -17.70
N ASP A 235 -12.06 27.67 -18.84
CA ASP A 235 -11.42 27.57 -20.16
C ASP A 235 -10.38 26.45 -20.31
N GLY A 236 -10.66 25.28 -19.70
CA GLY A 236 -9.78 24.11 -19.74
C GLY A 236 -8.54 24.16 -18.83
N LYS A 237 -8.49 25.12 -17.90
CA LYS A 237 -7.39 25.36 -16.99
C LYS A 237 -7.84 25.41 -15.53
N VAL A 238 -7.04 24.87 -14.64
CA VAL A 238 -7.25 25.01 -13.18
C VAL A 238 -7.04 26.45 -12.75
N VAL A 239 -8.01 26.98 -11.97
CA VAL A 239 -7.95 28.32 -11.39
C VAL A 239 -8.04 28.32 -9.86
N GLY A 240 -8.59 27.26 -9.24
CA GLY A 240 -8.73 27.20 -7.79
C GLY A 240 -9.28 25.87 -7.29
N VAL A 241 -9.45 25.79 -5.99
CA VAL A 241 -10.14 24.69 -5.29
C VAL A 241 -11.11 25.25 -4.26
N ASP A 242 -12.28 24.63 -4.16
CA ASP A 242 -13.21 24.85 -3.06
C ASP A 242 -13.09 23.71 -2.06
N TYR A 243 -13.00 24.05 -0.79
CA TYR A 243 -12.84 23.09 0.29
C TYR A 243 -13.60 23.53 1.54
N GLU A 244 -13.87 22.58 2.41
CA GLU A 244 -14.45 22.81 3.73
C GLU A 244 -13.38 22.63 4.80
N GLN A 245 -13.30 23.55 5.74
CA GLN A 245 -12.44 23.46 6.90
C GLN A 245 -13.22 23.85 8.15
N ASP A 246 -13.30 22.94 9.12
CA ASP A 246 -14.01 23.13 10.39
C ASP A 246 -15.47 23.56 10.20
N GLY A 247 -16.14 23.07 9.14
CA GLY A 247 -17.52 23.37 8.80
C GLY A 247 -17.72 24.69 8.00
N GLU A 248 -16.64 25.37 7.65
CA GLU A 248 -16.68 26.58 6.82
C GLU A 248 -16.21 26.30 5.39
N SER A 249 -16.99 26.74 4.41
CA SER A 249 -16.59 26.71 3.00
C SER A 249 -15.55 27.77 2.71
N LYS A 250 -14.45 27.37 2.06
CA LYS A 250 -13.31 28.22 1.71
C LYS A 250 -12.93 28.02 0.25
N HIS A 251 -12.35 29.05 -0.33
CA HIS A 251 -11.76 29.03 -1.67
C HIS A 251 -10.26 29.32 -1.61
N LEU A 252 -9.49 28.63 -2.45
CA LEU A 252 -8.06 28.87 -2.60
C LEU A 252 -7.71 28.94 -4.09
N ASP A 253 -7.35 30.13 -4.56
CA ASP A 253 -6.81 30.29 -5.92
C ASP A 253 -5.52 29.50 -6.08
N THR A 254 -5.41 28.76 -7.18
CA THR A 254 -4.20 27.99 -7.49
C THR A 254 -3.97 27.90 -8.98
N ASP A 255 -2.72 27.70 -9.38
CA ASP A 255 -2.32 27.58 -10.78
C ASP A 255 -2.21 26.10 -11.19
N ALA A 256 -2.09 25.19 -10.19
CA ALA A 256 -2.09 23.74 -10.42
C ALA A 256 -2.64 22.97 -9.21
N VAL A 257 -3.25 21.82 -9.50
CA VAL A 257 -3.78 20.86 -8.51
C VAL A 257 -3.22 19.47 -8.79
N VAL A 258 -2.77 18.79 -7.74
CA VAL A 258 -2.44 17.37 -7.78
C VAL A 258 -3.43 16.60 -6.93
N LEU A 259 -4.22 15.72 -7.54
CA LEU A 259 -5.11 14.81 -6.81
C LEU A 259 -4.32 13.53 -6.45
N THR A 260 -4.14 13.27 -5.15
CA THR A 260 -3.45 12.08 -4.65
C THR A 260 -4.39 11.12 -3.92
N THR A 261 -5.68 11.31 -4.13
CA THR A 261 -6.77 10.48 -3.61
C THR A 261 -6.89 9.17 -4.40
N PRO A 262 -7.66 8.18 -3.93
CA PRO A 262 -8.07 7.07 -4.78
C PRO A 262 -8.68 7.57 -6.10
N ILE A 263 -8.24 6.99 -7.23
CA ILE A 263 -8.54 7.54 -8.56
C ILE A 263 -10.03 7.51 -8.90
N ASP A 264 -10.75 6.53 -8.39
CA ASP A 264 -12.20 6.41 -8.56
C ASP A 264 -13.01 7.54 -7.88
N LEU A 265 -12.36 8.28 -6.97
CA LEU A 265 -12.94 9.49 -6.36
C LEU A 265 -12.74 10.75 -7.22
N LEU A 266 -11.93 10.71 -8.27
CA LEU A 266 -11.66 11.89 -9.10
C LEU A 266 -12.93 12.57 -9.62
N PRO A 267 -13.97 11.83 -10.07
CA PRO A 267 -15.23 12.47 -10.51
C PRO A 267 -16.02 13.21 -9.43
N HIS A 268 -15.64 13.08 -8.15
CA HIS A 268 -16.22 13.87 -7.07
C HIS A 268 -15.59 15.27 -6.97
N PHE A 269 -14.37 15.43 -7.48
CA PHE A 269 -13.62 16.69 -7.41
C PHE A 269 -13.69 17.47 -8.73
N VAL A 270 -13.87 16.78 -9.87
CA VAL A 270 -13.81 17.36 -11.21
C VAL A 270 -15.02 16.92 -12.01
N LYS A 271 -15.68 17.85 -12.70
CA LYS A 271 -16.80 17.49 -13.61
C LYS A 271 -16.27 16.61 -14.75
N LYS A 272 -16.98 15.54 -15.04
CA LYS A 272 -16.60 14.62 -16.13
C LYS A 272 -16.49 15.33 -17.49
N SER A 273 -17.31 16.38 -17.73
CA SER A 273 -17.27 17.20 -18.95
C SER A 273 -15.92 17.91 -19.16
N ASP A 274 -15.17 18.15 -18.10
CA ASP A 274 -13.92 18.90 -18.14
C ASP A 274 -12.71 17.99 -18.39
N LEU A 275 -12.92 16.67 -18.36
CA LEU A 275 -11.87 15.66 -18.53
C LEU A 275 -11.92 15.02 -19.93
N PRO A 276 -10.76 14.72 -20.54
CA PRO A 276 -10.69 13.98 -21.80
C PRO A 276 -11.35 12.61 -21.69
N LYS A 277 -12.08 12.20 -22.73
CA LYS A 277 -12.79 10.92 -22.76
C LYS A 277 -11.84 9.73 -22.56
N GLU A 278 -10.70 9.75 -23.22
CA GLU A 278 -9.68 8.69 -23.09
C GLU A 278 -9.18 8.55 -21.64
N PHE A 279 -8.98 9.67 -20.95
CA PHE A 279 -8.58 9.65 -19.55
C PHE A 279 -9.69 9.06 -18.67
N LEU A 280 -10.95 9.42 -18.91
CA LEU A 280 -12.10 8.86 -18.17
C LEU A 280 -12.26 7.35 -18.39
N GLU A 281 -12.03 6.84 -19.61
CA GLU A 281 -12.06 5.43 -19.93
C GLU A 281 -10.97 4.66 -19.17
N LYS A 282 -9.75 5.19 -19.11
CA LYS A 282 -8.67 4.59 -18.34
C LYS A 282 -8.95 4.55 -16.84
N ILE A 283 -9.38 5.66 -16.25
CA ILE A 283 -9.62 5.71 -14.80
C ILE A 283 -10.81 4.86 -14.36
N ALA A 284 -11.79 4.61 -15.23
CA ALA A 284 -12.92 3.74 -14.94
C ALA A 284 -12.52 2.27 -14.76
N TYR A 285 -11.35 1.88 -15.22
CA TYR A 285 -10.83 0.51 -15.07
C TYR A 285 -10.27 0.24 -13.67
N PHE A 286 -9.91 1.27 -12.92
CA PHE A 286 -9.30 1.12 -11.62
C PHE A 286 -10.34 0.91 -10.52
N GLU A 287 -10.21 -0.21 -9.83
CA GLU A 287 -10.98 -0.56 -8.65
C GLU A 287 -10.07 -0.83 -7.46
N TYR A 288 -10.66 -0.85 -6.26
CA TYR A 288 -9.95 -1.18 -5.04
C TYR A 288 -10.50 -2.44 -4.38
N ALA A 289 -9.61 -3.29 -3.91
CA ALA A 289 -9.97 -4.44 -3.10
C ALA A 289 -10.16 -3.99 -1.64
N PRO A 290 -11.24 -4.43 -0.98
CA PRO A 290 -11.45 -4.21 0.44
C PRO A 290 -10.68 -5.22 1.29
N SER A 291 -10.54 -4.92 2.58
CA SER A 291 -10.06 -5.87 3.59
C SER A 291 -10.69 -5.59 4.94
N THR A 292 -10.71 -6.61 5.79
CA THR A 292 -10.95 -6.48 7.22
C THR A 292 -9.61 -6.56 7.93
N VAL A 293 -9.34 -5.64 8.84
CA VAL A 293 -8.17 -5.68 9.71
C VAL A 293 -8.61 -5.71 11.16
N ALA A 294 -8.02 -6.60 11.96
CA ALA A 294 -8.27 -6.73 13.37
C ALA A 294 -6.97 -6.60 14.18
N TYR A 295 -7.10 -6.05 15.36
CA TYR A 295 -6.02 -5.82 16.30
C TYR A 295 -6.39 -6.42 17.65
N PHE A 296 -5.44 -7.15 18.25
CA PHE A 296 -5.60 -7.78 19.55
C PHE A 296 -4.44 -7.36 20.45
N GLY A 297 -4.74 -6.61 21.51
CA GLY A 297 -3.82 -6.38 22.61
C GLY A 297 -3.69 -7.66 23.43
N LEU A 298 -2.47 -8.08 23.74
CA LEU A 298 -2.18 -9.34 24.40
C LEU A 298 -1.38 -9.13 25.68
N LYS A 299 -1.71 -9.85 26.75
CA LYS A 299 -0.96 -9.86 28.04
C LYS A 299 0.50 -10.27 27.86
N SER A 300 0.78 -11.09 26.85
CA SER A 300 2.12 -11.56 26.54
C SER A 300 2.19 -11.97 25.08
N ARG A 301 3.40 -12.05 24.55
CA ARG A 301 3.68 -12.48 23.19
C ARG A 301 3.20 -13.90 22.91
N VAL A 302 2.73 -14.14 21.69
CA VAL A 302 2.24 -15.45 21.20
C VAL A 302 3.02 -15.97 19.99
N LEU A 303 3.63 -15.09 19.18
CA LEU A 303 4.47 -15.50 18.06
C LEU A 303 5.94 -15.44 18.44
N ASP A 304 6.73 -16.41 18.03
CA ASP A 304 8.17 -16.48 18.27
C ASP A 304 9.01 -15.96 17.09
N PHE A 305 8.35 -15.42 16.06
CA PHE A 305 8.95 -14.77 14.89
C PHE A 305 8.51 -13.31 14.79
N ASN A 306 9.20 -12.51 13.97
CA ASN A 306 9.04 -11.05 13.90
C ASN A 306 8.47 -10.53 12.58
N VAL A 307 8.07 -11.40 11.68
CA VAL A 307 7.44 -11.05 10.40
C VAL A 307 5.98 -11.46 10.40
N GLY A 308 5.22 -10.97 9.44
CA GLY A 308 3.89 -11.49 9.19
C GLY A 308 3.95 -12.94 8.70
N ALA A 309 3.10 -13.78 9.25
CA ALA A 309 2.90 -15.14 8.77
C ALA A 309 1.74 -15.18 7.79
N PHE A 310 1.99 -15.74 6.60
CA PHE A 310 0.96 -16.09 5.63
C PHE A 310 0.14 -17.28 6.15
N VAL A 311 -1.16 -17.23 5.94
CA VAL A 311 -2.08 -18.25 6.45
C VAL A 311 -2.82 -18.92 5.29
N PRO A 312 -2.47 -20.16 4.93
CA PRO A 312 -3.19 -20.92 3.92
C PRO A 312 -4.60 -21.33 4.39
N GLU A 313 -5.54 -21.44 3.45
CA GLU A 313 -6.85 -22.09 3.63
C GLU A 313 -7.75 -21.53 4.75
N ARG A 314 -7.54 -20.25 5.14
CA ARG A 314 -8.32 -19.61 6.22
C ARG A 314 -8.99 -18.32 5.73
N LYS A 315 -9.95 -17.80 6.52
CA LYS A 315 -10.58 -16.49 6.27
C LYS A 315 -9.62 -15.32 6.47
N ILE A 316 -8.56 -15.53 7.25
CA ILE A 316 -7.49 -14.57 7.46
C ILE A 316 -6.29 -14.87 6.55
N ASN A 317 -5.58 -13.84 6.12
CA ASN A 317 -4.49 -13.96 5.14
C ASN A 317 -3.12 -13.87 5.77
N ILE A 318 -2.98 -13.00 6.77
CA ILE A 318 -1.71 -12.72 7.41
C ILE A 318 -1.91 -12.32 8.87
N VAL A 319 -1.00 -12.81 9.70
CA VAL A 319 -0.93 -12.52 11.14
C VAL A 319 0.45 -11.95 11.44
N ALA A 320 0.52 -10.84 12.17
CA ALA A 320 1.80 -10.24 12.57
C ALA A 320 1.74 -9.74 14.01
N GLU A 321 2.84 -9.90 14.75
CA GLU A 321 2.95 -9.44 16.14
C GLU A 321 4.00 -8.34 16.29
N ALA A 322 3.57 -7.17 16.71
CA ALA A 322 4.32 -5.91 16.59
C ALA A 322 5.37 -5.64 17.67
N LYS A 323 5.43 -6.41 18.76
CA LYS A 323 6.26 -6.03 19.93
C LYS A 323 7.75 -5.85 19.65
N ARG A 324 8.33 -6.62 18.73
CA ARG A 324 9.76 -6.50 18.38
C ARG A 324 10.04 -5.49 17.28
N VAL A 325 8.99 -5.05 16.60
CA VAL A 325 9.12 -4.11 15.50
C VAL A 325 9.34 -2.69 16.00
N SER A 326 8.71 -2.34 17.14
CA SER A 326 8.88 -1.04 17.78
C SER A 326 8.46 -1.16 19.23
N GLY A 327 9.36 -0.92 20.16
CA GLY A 327 9.10 -0.99 21.62
C GLY A 327 8.03 -0.02 22.14
N VAL A 328 7.26 0.62 21.26
CA VAL A 328 6.27 1.68 21.58
C VAL A 328 4.89 1.34 21.03
N LEU A 329 4.67 0.17 20.40
CA LEU A 329 3.36 -0.17 19.81
C LEU A 329 2.38 -0.81 20.82
N ALA A 330 2.83 -1.19 22.00
CA ALA A 330 2.00 -1.78 23.04
C ALA A 330 2.46 -1.31 24.43
N PRO A 331 1.62 -1.36 25.46
CA PRO A 331 2.01 -1.14 26.85
C PRO A 331 3.15 -2.04 27.29
N ILE A 332 3.90 -1.61 28.31
CA ILE A 332 5.04 -2.39 28.84
C ILE A 332 4.55 -3.76 29.33
N GLY A 333 5.19 -4.81 28.85
CA GLY A 333 4.84 -6.20 29.16
C GLY A 333 3.79 -6.81 28.22
N GLU A 334 3.08 -6.00 27.45
CA GLU A 334 2.06 -6.43 26.51
C GLU A 334 2.56 -6.53 25.07
N SER A 335 1.72 -7.02 24.17
CA SER A 335 1.99 -7.18 22.75
C SER A 335 0.77 -6.81 21.92
N LEU A 336 0.99 -6.50 20.65
CA LEU A 336 -0.08 -6.20 19.69
C LEU A 336 -0.02 -7.19 18.53
N LEU A 337 -1.10 -7.94 18.34
CA LEU A 337 -1.30 -8.81 17.20
C LEU A 337 -2.18 -8.10 16.17
N THR A 338 -1.73 -8.05 14.93
CA THR A 338 -2.47 -7.50 13.79
C THR A 338 -2.79 -8.61 12.81
N VAL A 339 -4.04 -8.67 12.37
CA VAL A 339 -4.55 -9.70 11.47
C VAL A 339 -5.27 -9.04 10.31
N THR A 340 -5.07 -9.53 9.10
CA THR A 340 -5.81 -9.07 7.92
C THR A 340 -6.51 -10.24 7.26
N GLY A 341 -7.75 -10.04 6.84
CA GLY A 341 -8.56 -10.97 6.07
C GLY A 341 -9.22 -10.28 4.88
N ILE A 342 -9.35 -11.01 3.78
CA ILE A 342 -10.06 -10.56 2.56
C ILE A 342 -11.31 -11.40 2.26
N ASP A 343 -11.66 -12.29 3.17
CA ASP A 343 -12.83 -13.14 3.01
C ASP A 343 -14.12 -12.30 2.91
N LYS A 344 -14.96 -12.62 1.93
CA LYS A 344 -16.20 -11.89 1.66
C LYS A 344 -17.20 -11.95 2.82
N GLU A 345 -17.18 -13.01 3.63
CA GLU A 345 -18.05 -13.12 4.80
C GLU A 345 -17.62 -12.14 5.90
N LEU A 346 -16.30 -11.99 6.14
CA LEU A 346 -15.81 -10.98 7.09
C LEU A 346 -16.22 -9.55 6.72
N LEU A 347 -16.33 -9.27 5.40
CA LEU A 347 -16.75 -7.95 4.93
C LEU A 347 -18.25 -7.68 5.14
N LYS A 348 -19.08 -8.71 5.26
CA LYS A 348 -20.53 -8.59 5.48
C LYS A 348 -20.90 -8.45 6.95
N MET A 349 -20.06 -8.94 7.87
CA MET A 349 -20.25 -8.89 9.31
C MET A 349 -20.14 -7.44 9.83
N SER A 350 -20.68 -7.15 10.99
CA SER A 350 -20.33 -5.95 11.75
C SER A 350 -18.85 -6.00 12.15
N ASP A 351 -18.27 -4.89 12.62
CA ASP A 351 -16.87 -4.89 13.06
C ASP A 351 -16.68 -5.78 14.30
N GLU A 352 -17.66 -5.85 15.19
CA GLU A 352 -17.64 -6.72 16.37
C GLU A 352 -17.69 -8.19 15.98
N GLU A 353 -18.65 -8.61 15.15
CA GLU A 353 -18.76 -9.98 14.65
C GLU A 353 -17.50 -10.42 13.91
N ALA A 354 -16.95 -9.56 13.03
CA ALA A 354 -15.71 -9.84 12.32
C ALA A 354 -14.51 -9.98 13.27
N THR A 355 -14.47 -9.19 14.36
CA THR A 355 -13.42 -9.31 15.38
C THR A 355 -13.50 -10.66 16.08
N ASP A 356 -14.70 -11.12 16.44
CA ASP A 356 -14.90 -12.38 17.13
C ASP A 356 -14.61 -13.57 16.19
N GLU A 357 -15.06 -13.52 14.95
CA GLU A 357 -14.76 -14.55 13.94
C GLU A 357 -13.24 -14.66 13.69
N ILE A 358 -12.53 -13.53 13.56
CA ILE A 358 -11.07 -13.52 13.41
C ILE A 358 -10.39 -14.10 14.66
N LEU A 359 -10.92 -13.86 15.85
CA LEU A 359 -10.38 -14.43 17.08
C LEU A 359 -10.58 -15.96 17.16
N GLU A 360 -11.70 -16.49 16.63
CA GLU A 360 -11.88 -17.94 16.46
C GLU A 360 -10.85 -18.53 15.50
N GLU A 361 -10.63 -17.89 14.35
CA GLU A 361 -9.59 -18.30 13.41
C GLU A 361 -8.19 -18.32 14.05
N LEU A 362 -7.88 -17.30 14.87
CA LEU A 362 -6.62 -17.20 15.59
C LEU A 362 -6.46 -18.31 16.65
N GLU A 363 -7.53 -18.67 17.37
CA GLU A 363 -7.47 -19.74 18.39
C GLU A 363 -7.12 -21.10 17.77
N ILE A 364 -7.56 -21.35 16.54
CA ILE A 364 -7.19 -22.56 15.79
C ILE A 364 -5.71 -22.56 15.41
N LEU A 365 -5.18 -21.38 15.02
CA LEU A 365 -3.78 -21.23 14.61
C LEU A 365 -2.79 -21.10 15.77
N ILE A 366 -3.25 -20.50 16.86
CA ILE A 366 -2.44 -20.14 18.03
C ILE A 366 -3.26 -20.51 19.28
N PRO A 367 -3.32 -21.80 19.65
CA PRO A 367 -4.12 -22.27 20.79
C PRO A 367 -3.81 -21.50 22.07
N GLY A 368 -4.86 -21.07 22.77
CA GLY A 368 -4.78 -20.28 24.00
C GLY A 368 -4.56 -18.77 23.78
N VAL A 369 -4.66 -18.27 22.54
CA VAL A 369 -4.55 -16.82 22.27
C VAL A 369 -5.70 -16.06 22.90
N LYS A 370 -6.91 -16.60 22.93
CA LYS A 370 -8.08 -15.97 23.51
C LYS A 370 -7.89 -15.56 24.97
N GLU A 371 -7.25 -16.39 25.76
CA GLU A 371 -6.98 -16.13 27.18
C GLU A 371 -6.00 -14.98 27.41
N LYS A 372 -5.25 -14.62 26.38
CA LYS A 372 -4.25 -13.56 26.44
C LYS A 372 -4.78 -12.21 25.96
N VAL A 373 -5.93 -12.16 25.29
CA VAL A 373 -6.51 -10.91 24.76
C VAL A 373 -6.96 -10.01 25.90
N THR A 374 -6.48 -8.76 25.91
CA THR A 374 -6.86 -7.70 26.85
C THR A 374 -7.67 -6.60 26.19
N TRP A 375 -7.49 -6.43 24.89
CA TRP A 375 -8.13 -5.41 24.08
C TRP A 375 -8.27 -5.92 22.64
N LYS A 376 -9.35 -5.56 21.96
CA LYS A 376 -9.59 -5.95 20.58
C LYS A 376 -10.30 -4.84 19.82
N LYS A 377 -10.00 -4.72 18.52
CA LYS A 377 -10.65 -3.78 17.61
C LYS A 377 -10.50 -4.24 16.18
N SER A 378 -11.52 -3.99 15.35
CA SER A 378 -11.41 -4.18 13.92
C SER A 378 -12.15 -3.09 13.15
N TRP A 379 -11.88 -3.01 11.87
CA TRP A 379 -12.64 -2.24 10.90
C TRP A 379 -12.40 -2.75 9.47
N LYS A 380 -13.23 -2.27 8.57
CA LYS A 380 -13.11 -2.54 7.15
C LYS A 380 -12.44 -1.38 6.44
N ILE A 381 -11.52 -1.70 5.55
CA ILE A 381 -10.86 -0.75 4.66
C ILE A 381 -11.38 -1.01 3.26
N TRP A 382 -12.36 -0.24 2.81
CA TRP A 382 -13.03 -0.45 1.53
C TRP A 382 -12.14 -0.21 0.31
N LYS A 383 -11.12 0.63 0.43
CA LYS A 383 -10.14 0.95 -0.62
C LYS A 383 -8.73 0.60 -0.15
N SER A 384 -8.52 -0.66 0.19
CA SER A 384 -7.29 -1.12 0.82
C SER A 384 -6.13 -1.17 -0.16
N VAL A 385 -6.29 -1.91 -1.25
CA VAL A 385 -5.27 -2.09 -2.28
C VAL A 385 -5.90 -1.87 -3.66
N LEU A 386 -5.16 -1.28 -4.58
CA LEU A 386 -5.57 -1.18 -5.99
C LEU A 386 -5.65 -2.60 -6.57
N LYS A 387 -6.81 -2.98 -7.12
CA LYS A 387 -6.96 -4.27 -7.80
C LYS A 387 -6.01 -4.37 -9.00
N GLN A 388 -5.61 -5.56 -9.29
CA GLN A 388 -4.65 -5.89 -10.34
C GLN A 388 -5.20 -7.03 -11.23
N PRO A 389 -6.37 -6.84 -11.88
CA PRO A 389 -6.95 -7.83 -12.77
C PRO A 389 -6.14 -7.96 -14.07
N PRO A 390 -6.38 -9.00 -14.90
CA PRO A 390 -5.81 -9.11 -16.23
C PRO A 390 -5.99 -7.82 -17.07
N GLY A 391 -4.94 -7.42 -17.79
CA GLY A 391 -4.92 -6.21 -18.62
C GLY A 391 -4.62 -4.90 -17.88
N ILE A 392 -4.36 -4.94 -16.57
CA ILE A 392 -4.14 -3.72 -15.76
C ILE A 392 -2.84 -2.99 -16.15
N MET A 393 -1.82 -3.70 -16.65
CA MET A 393 -0.55 -3.07 -17.01
C MET A 393 -0.71 -2.02 -18.11
N ASP A 394 -1.54 -2.32 -19.11
CA ASP A 394 -1.83 -1.41 -20.22
C ASP A 394 -2.75 -0.25 -19.82
N MET A 395 -3.57 -0.44 -18.79
CA MET A 395 -4.48 0.58 -18.29
C MET A 395 -3.79 1.58 -17.37
N ARG A 396 -2.61 1.29 -16.84
CA ARG A 396 -1.87 2.23 -15.99
C ARG A 396 -1.59 3.53 -16.74
N LEU A 397 -1.77 4.64 -16.02
CA LEU A 397 -1.44 5.94 -16.58
C LEU A 397 0.08 6.06 -16.72
N ASN A 398 0.55 6.31 -17.93
CA ASN A 398 1.97 6.51 -18.24
C ASN A 398 2.45 7.97 -18.02
N THR A 399 1.54 8.84 -17.63
CA THR A 399 1.77 10.25 -17.28
C THR A 399 0.94 10.61 -16.05
N ASN A 400 1.32 11.65 -15.35
CA ASN A 400 0.56 12.22 -14.25
C ASN A 400 -0.40 13.33 -14.71
N ARG A 401 -0.32 13.74 -15.99
CA ARG A 401 -1.23 14.73 -16.59
C ARG A 401 -2.60 14.12 -16.85
N THR A 402 -3.65 14.91 -16.62
CA THR A 402 -5.03 14.49 -16.90
C THR A 402 -5.52 14.92 -18.29
N GLY A 403 -4.77 15.81 -18.96
CA GLY A 403 -5.18 16.49 -20.18
C GLY A 403 -5.89 17.84 -19.94
N VAL A 404 -6.12 18.21 -18.68
CA VAL A 404 -6.57 19.55 -18.26
C VAL A 404 -5.35 20.35 -17.82
N GLU A 405 -5.18 21.59 -18.28
CA GLU A 405 -4.04 22.43 -17.90
C GLU A 405 -4.03 22.69 -16.38
N GLY A 406 -2.92 22.41 -15.75
CA GLY A 406 -2.77 22.56 -14.30
C GLY A 406 -3.36 21.44 -13.45
N LEU A 407 -4.00 20.39 -14.03
CA LEU A 407 -4.56 19.28 -13.28
C LEU A 407 -3.73 18.00 -13.46
N TYR A 408 -3.26 17.48 -12.33
CA TYR A 408 -2.42 16.30 -12.25
C TYR A 408 -3.00 15.26 -11.29
N VAL A 409 -2.59 14.00 -11.48
CA VAL A 409 -2.92 12.89 -10.57
C VAL A 409 -1.63 12.19 -10.14
N ALA A 410 -1.57 11.72 -8.89
CA ALA A 410 -0.45 10.90 -8.42
C ALA A 410 -0.93 9.83 -7.43
N GLY A 411 -0.42 8.63 -7.59
CA GLY A 411 -0.78 7.47 -6.78
C GLY A 411 -0.26 6.19 -7.41
N ALA A 412 -0.46 5.05 -6.76
CA ALA A 412 0.01 3.75 -7.26
C ALA A 412 -0.62 3.33 -8.61
N TYR A 413 -1.59 4.05 -9.10
CA TYR A 413 -2.27 3.86 -10.40
C TYR A 413 -1.68 4.71 -11.53
N ALA A 414 -0.91 5.74 -11.21
CA ALA A 414 -0.34 6.69 -12.17
C ALA A 414 1.12 6.36 -12.50
N ASN A 415 1.75 7.20 -13.31
CA ASN A 415 3.14 7.05 -13.73
C ASN A 415 4.10 6.84 -12.54
N CYS A 416 4.56 5.62 -12.35
CA CYS A 416 5.45 5.25 -11.24
C CYS A 416 6.60 4.32 -11.68
N GLY A 417 6.67 3.95 -12.96
CA GLY A 417 7.69 3.02 -13.47
C GLY A 417 7.68 1.66 -12.76
N MET A 418 6.51 1.24 -12.28
CA MET A 418 6.30 -0.06 -11.62
C MET A 418 4.93 -0.62 -11.97
N TYR A 419 4.83 -1.94 -12.06
CA TYR A 419 3.55 -2.62 -12.28
C TYR A 419 2.87 -3.04 -10.98
N TYR A 420 3.57 -3.08 -9.86
CA TYR A 420 3.05 -3.48 -8.56
C TYR A 420 2.56 -2.29 -7.73
N ALA A 421 1.30 -2.32 -7.30
CA ALA A 421 0.71 -1.28 -6.44
C ALA A 421 1.25 -1.37 -5.01
N SER A 422 1.96 -0.34 -4.55
CA SER A 422 2.64 -0.31 -3.25
C SER A 422 2.86 1.13 -2.75
N MET A 423 3.37 1.27 -1.54
CA MET A 423 3.83 2.57 -1.03
C MET A 423 5.00 3.12 -1.88
N GLU A 424 5.86 2.25 -2.41
CA GLU A 424 6.92 2.62 -3.33
C GLU A 424 6.36 3.19 -4.63
N ALA A 425 5.35 2.53 -5.23
CA ALA A 425 4.68 3.03 -6.43
C ALA A 425 4.03 4.41 -6.19
N ALA A 426 3.39 4.58 -5.02
CA ALA A 426 2.81 5.87 -4.63
C ALA A 426 3.87 6.97 -4.50
N SER A 427 5.02 6.68 -3.90
CA SER A 427 6.15 7.62 -3.79
C SER A 427 6.73 7.97 -5.15
N ARG A 428 7.01 6.96 -5.99
CA ARG A 428 7.53 7.16 -7.35
C ARG A 428 6.60 8.01 -8.20
N SER A 429 5.30 7.73 -8.13
CA SER A 429 4.31 8.53 -8.86
C SER A 429 4.28 10.00 -8.40
N GLY A 430 4.42 10.25 -7.09
CA GLY A 430 4.54 11.62 -6.57
C GLY A 430 5.77 12.33 -7.11
N ILE A 431 6.92 11.65 -7.14
CA ILE A 431 8.18 12.17 -7.69
C ILE A 431 8.04 12.46 -9.19
N ALA A 432 7.48 11.52 -9.97
CA ALA A 432 7.27 11.68 -11.40
C ALA A 432 6.32 12.85 -11.70
N CYS A 433 5.24 12.97 -10.93
CA CYS A 433 4.28 14.08 -11.03
C CYS A 433 4.97 15.45 -10.84
N ALA A 434 5.81 15.58 -9.81
CA ALA A 434 6.57 16.81 -9.59
C ALA A 434 7.51 17.12 -10.77
N GLY A 435 8.14 16.09 -11.35
CA GLY A 435 8.97 16.25 -12.56
C GLY A 435 8.21 16.79 -13.75
N GLU A 436 7.02 16.24 -14.03
CA GLU A 436 6.13 16.72 -15.09
C GLU A 436 5.66 18.17 -14.82
N MET A 437 5.25 18.46 -13.59
CA MET A 437 4.84 19.82 -13.20
C MET A 437 5.97 20.85 -13.35
N ILE A 438 7.20 20.50 -12.95
CA ILE A 438 8.37 21.36 -13.10
C ILE A 438 8.64 21.66 -14.59
N HIS A 439 8.40 20.69 -15.46
CA HIS A 439 8.52 20.88 -16.91
C HIS A 439 7.45 21.83 -17.45
N ASP A 440 6.19 21.66 -17.01
CA ASP A 440 5.02 22.36 -17.58
C ASP A 440 4.84 23.79 -17.03
N LEU A 441 5.30 24.05 -15.79
CA LEU A 441 5.06 25.30 -15.05
C LEU A 441 6.29 26.23 -15.02
N LYS A 442 7.40 25.87 -15.67
CA LYS A 442 8.54 26.75 -15.93
C LYS A 442 8.29 27.66 -17.11
#